data_850bf4353c12300671e852131e9d35ce
#
_entry.id   850bf4353c12300671e852131e9d35ce
#
_cell.length_a   1.000
_cell.length_b   1.000
_cell.length_c   1.000
_cell.angle_alpha   90.00
_cell.angle_beta   90.00
_cell.angle_gamma   90.00
#
_symmetry.space_group_name_H-M   'P 1'
#
loop_
_entity.id
_entity.type
_entity.pdbx_description
1 polymer ?
#
loop_
_entity_poly.entity_id
_entity_poly.type
_entity_poly.pdbx_seq_one_letter_code
_entity_poly.pdbx_strand_id
1 'polypeptide(L)'
;WIPTTSYDLQEDATVYDLYTKAIGEAGLRSIGEENDYVRTIYAPSCLGGYALSEFTNGARSGWMYTVNGTHPDRGLKNWKLKEGDVVVWHYINDYAHEAADWFDDPDYPALGDGTYYNGWLRAADISPEQYVQQLLGKILKVGKNGSVEPKLTLSHIGRSVTFTFKPDKGYHVKDVKVDGKSIGAVDSYTYKGLKIYSRIT
;
A
#
# COMPACT_ATOMS: atom_id res chain seq x y z
N TRP A 1 -0.43 0.38 8.99
CA TRP A 1 0.00 1.52 9.78
C TRP A 1 -0.72 1.60 11.13
N ILE A 2 -1.98 1.21 11.18
CA ILE A 2 -2.72 1.00 12.42
C ILE A 2 -2.94 -0.50 12.53
N PRO A 3 -2.44 -1.16 13.59
CA PRO A 3 -2.71 -2.58 13.82
C PRO A 3 -4.18 -2.78 14.17
N THR A 4 -4.65 -4.02 14.13
CA THR A 4 -5.99 -4.35 14.62
C THR A 4 -6.15 -3.88 16.07
N THR A 5 -7.08 -2.98 16.31
CA THR A 5 -7.30 -2.32 17.60
C THR A 5 -8.80 -2.19 17.85
N SER A 6 -9.23 -2.43 19.07
CA SER A 6 -10.61 -2.20 19.49
C SER A 6 -10.79 -0.78 20.00
N TYR A 7 -11.91 -0.16 19.68
CA TYR A 7 -12.25 1.19 20.07
C TYR A 7 -13.62 1.23 20.74
N ASP A 8 -13.70 1.86 21.89
CA ASP A 8 -14.97 2.21 22.50
C ASP A 8 -15.50 3.49 21.86
N LEU A 9 -16.68 3.42 21.30
CA LEU A 9 -17.36 4.52 20.62
C LEU A 9 -18.69 4.83 21.31
N GLN A 10 -19.20 6.03 21.05
CA GLN A 10 -20.55 6.41 21.52
C GLN A 10 -21.62 5.63 20.75
N GLU A 11 -22.81 5.52 21.34
CA GLU A 11 -23.98 5.01 20.65
C GLU A 11 -24.23 5.77 19.36
N ASP A 12 -24.65 5.07 18.30
CA ASP A 12 -24.84 5.65 16.96
C ASP A 12 -23.57 6.17 16.24
N ALA A 13 -22.38 5.84 16.74
CA ALA A 13 -21.14 6.24 16.07
C ALA A 13 -21.08 5.71 14.63
N THR A 14 -20.46 6.50 13.78
CA THR A 14 -20.28 6.19 12.36
C THR A 14 -18.88 5.66 12.07
N VAL A 15 -18.68 5.20 10.86
CA VAL A 15 -17.34 4.87 10.36
C VAL A 15 -16.41 6.10 10.42
N TYR A 16 -16.94 7.31 10.23
CA TYR A 16 -16.20 8.55 10.37
C TYR A 16 -15.67 8.75 11.79
N ASP A 17 -16.50 8.49 12.81
CA ASP A 17 -16.11 8.64 14.21
C ASP A 17 -15.00 7.64 14.58
N LEU A 18 -15.13 6.38 14.14
CA LEU A 18 -14.08 5.37 14.30
C LEU A 18 -12.79 5.81 13.59
N TYR A 19 -12.89 6.24 12.33
CA TYR A 19 -11.75 6.64 11.53
C TYR A 19 -10.98 7.79 12.17
N THR A 20 -11.67 8.86 12.52
CA THR A 20 -11.03 10.04 13.11
C THR A 20 -10.37 9.73 14.47
N LYS A 21 -11.00 8.89 15.27
CA LYS A 21 -10.43 8.40 16.53
C LYS A 21 -9.16 7.58 16.27
N ALA A 22 -9.23 6.62 15.37
CA ALA A 22 -8.10 5.74 15.05
C ALA A 22 -6.89 6.50 14.46
N ILE A 23 -7.12 7.41 13.52
CA ILE A 23 -6.08 8.27 12.94
C ILE A 23 -5.47 9.19 14.00
N GLY A 24 -6.31 9.79 14.86
CA GLY A 24 -5.85 10.68 15.91
C GLY A 24 -5.00 9.95 16.97
N GLU A 25 -5.45 8.80 17.46
CA GLU A 25 -4.70 8.02 18.44
C GLU A 25 -3.39 7.44 17.87
N ALA A 26 -3.39 7.09 16.59
CA ALA A 26 -2.18 6.65 15.91
C ALA A 26 -1.21 7.80 15.57
N GLY A 27 -1.59 9.06 15.80
CA GLY A 27 -0.78 10.23 15.44
C GLY A 27 -0.55 10.36 13.94
N LEU A 28 -1.46 9.82 13.13
CA LEU A 28 -1.42 9.92 11.68
C LEU A 28 -2.12 11.20 11.21
N ARG A 29 -1.83 11.59 9.98
CA ARG A 29 -2.50 12.69 9.31
C ARG A 29 -3.19 12.16 8.06
N SER A 30 -4.41 12.63 7.82
CA SER A 30 -5.17 12.33 6.62
C SER A 30 -5.78 13.60 6.00
N ILE A 31 -6.38 13.47 4.84
CA ILE A 31 -7.07 14.54 4.11
C ILE A 31 -8.27 13.93 3.41
N GLY A 32 -9.40 14.61 3.48
CA GLY A 32 -10.61 14.32 2.71
C GLY A 32 -11.74 13.75 3.55
N GLU A 33 -11.46 13.24 4.74
CA GLU A 33 -12.46 12.64 5.63
C GLU A 33 -13.59 13.61 5.98
N GLU A 34 -13.29 14.89 6.04
CA GLU A 34 -14.29 15.95 6.27
C GLU A 34 -15.35 16.02 5.16
N ASN A 35 -15.00 15.55 3.96
CA ASN A 35 -15.88 15.44 2.80
C ASN A 35 -16.47 14.04 2.59
N ASP A 36 -16.47 13.23 3.66
CA ASP A 36 -17.01 11.88 3.65
C ASP A 36 -16.20 10.87 2.80
N TYR A 37 -14.95 11.22 2.48
CA TYR A 37 -14.05 10.45 1.64
C TYR A 37 -12.58 10.59 2.06
N VAL A 38 -11.88 9.48 2.25
CA VAL A 38 -10.44 9.50 2.57
C VAL A 38 -9.61 9.57 1.29
N ARG A 39 -9.09 10.75 1.01
CA ARG A 39 -8.26 10.99 -0.18
C ARG A 39 -6.80 10.61 0.04
N THR A 40 -6.25 10.95 1.20
CA THR A 40 -4.83 10.79 1.50
C THR A 40 -4.63 10.37 2.94
N ILE A 41 -3.77 9.40 3.19
CA ILE A 41 -3.21 9.14 4.52
C ILE A 41 -1.68 9.27 4.44
N TYR A 42 -1.10 9.98 5.38
CA TYR A 42 0.34 10.11 5.49
C TYR A 42 0.92 8.99 6.33
N ALA A 43 1.94 8.33 5.81
CA ALA A 43 2.67 7.33 6.57
C ALA A 43 3.26 7.93 7.85
N PRO A 44 3.42 7.13 8.93
CA PRO A 44 4.13 7.57 10.12
C PRO A 44 5.49 8.18 9.78
N SER A 45 5.92 9.18 10.55
CA SER A 45 7.20 9.85 10.33
C SER A 45 8.39 8.90 10.41
N CYS A 46 8.32 7.87 11.24
CA CYS A 46 9.32 6.80 11.33
C CYS A 46 9.45 5.98 10.02
N LEU A 47 8.43 6.01 9.18
CA LEU A 47 8.42 5.41 7.83
C LEU A 47 8.69 6.43 6.72
N GLY A 48 9.08 7.67 7.06
CA GLY A 48 9.42 8.72 6.11
C GLY A 48 8.28 9.69 5.79
N GLY A 49 7.11 9.53 6.40
CA GLY A 49 5.99 10.50 6.29
C GLY A 49 5.44 10.70 4.88
N TYR A 50 5.63 9.72 3.96
CA TYR A 50 5.15 9.85 2.58
C TYR A 50 3.61 9.84 2.53
N ALA A 51 3.07 10.58 1.57
CA ALA A 51 1.64 10.59 1.31
C ALA A 51 1.24 9.43 0.40
N LEU A 52 0.24 8.65 0.82
CA LEU A 52 -0.43 7.70 -0.04
C LEU A 52 -1.81 8.27 -0.36
N SER A 53 -1.94 8.79 -1.59
CA SER A 53 -3.12 9.52 -2.04
C SER A 53 -3.85 8.75 -3.12
N GLU A 54 -5.13 9.06 -3.31
CA GLU A 54 -5.86 8.63 -4.50
C GLU A 54 -5.06 8.94 -5.77
N PHE A 55 -5.17 8.09 -6.76
CA PHE A 55 -4.51 8.20 -8.08
C PHE A 55 -2.97 8.18 -8.05
N THR A 56 -2.34 7.95 -6.90
CA THR A 56 -0.87 7.87 -6.81
C THR A 56 -0.30 6.69 -7.60
N ASN A 57 -1.01 5.57 -7.62
CA ASN A 57 -0.58 4.33 -8.29
C ASN A 57 -1.39 4.00 -9.55
N GLY A 58 -2.07 4.99 -10.14
CA GLY A 58 -2.90 4.84 -11.34
C GLY A 58 -4.27 5.49 -11.16
N ALA A 59 -4.99 5.68 -12.26
CA ALA A 59 -6.26 6.42 -12.30
C ALA A 59 -7.39 5.79 -11.46
N ARG A 60 -7.21 4.57 -10.98
CA ARG A 60 -8.19 3.83 -10.16
C ARG A 60 -7.63 3.43 -8.80
N SER A 61 -6.49 4.00 -8.41
CA SER A 61 -5.93 3.72 -7.09
C SER A 61 -6.49 4.67 -6.04
N GLY A 62 -6.70 4.16 -4.83
CA GLY A 62 -7.24 4.97 -3.75
C GLY A 62 -7.42 4.20 -2.44
N TRP A 63 -7.94 4.91 -1.46
CA TRP A 63 -8.31 4.34 -0.18
C TRP A 63 -9.74 3.81 -0.24
N MET A 64 -9.89 2.59 0.23
CA MET A 64 -11.16 1.90 0.37
C MET A 64 -11.36 1.48 1.83
N TYR A 65 -12.60 1.20 2.20
CA TYR A 65 -12.88 0.56 3.48
C TYR A 65 -13.95 -0.51 3.35
N THR A 66 -13.90 -1.48 4.22
CA THR A 66 -14.94 -2.50 4.38
C THR A 66 -15.49 -2.48 5.79
N VAL A 67 -16.73 -2.88 5.93
CA VAL A 67 -17.36 -3.21 7.20
C VAL A 67 -17.75 -4.67 7.16
N ASN A 68 -17.19 -5.47 8.06
CA ASN A 68 -17.39 -6.94 8.10
C ASN A 68 -17.08 -7.62 6.76
N GLY A 69 -16.04 -7.12 6.05
CA GLY A 69 -15.60 -7.66 4.78
C GLY A 69 -16.40 -7.21 3.56
N THR A 70 -17.42 -6.36 3.72
CA THR A 70 -18.24 -5.84 2.63
C THR A 70 -17.95 -4.35 2.41
N HIS A 71 -17.80 -3.93 1.14
CA HIS A 71 -17.68 -2.51 0.79
C HIS A 71 -19.02 -1.80 0.95
N PRO A 72 -19.11 -0.77 1.78
CA PRO A 72 -20.33 0.03 1.88
C PRO A 72 -20.56 0.86 0.61
N ASP A 73 -21.81 1.00 0.23
CA ASP A 73 -22.27 1.83 -0.88
C ASP A 73 -22.42 3.33 -0.51
N ARG A 74 -21.79 3.74 0.58
CA ARG A 74 -21.96 5.09 1.15
C ARG A 74 -20.70 5.57 1.84
N GLY A 75 -20.63 6.88 2.03
CA GLY A 75 -19.51 7.52 2.69
C GLY A 75 -19.44 7.25 4.19
N LEU A 76 -18.34 7.64 4.78
CA LEU A 76 -17.96 7.36 6.17
C LEU A 76 -18.99 7.82 7.21
N LYS A 77 -19.62 8.98 6.98
CA LYS A 77 -20.58 9.60 7.91
C LYS A 77 -21.97 8.98 7.86
N ASN A 78 -22.23 8.20 6.82
CA ASN A 78 -23.54 7.65 6.53
C ASN A 78 -23.67 6.17 6.92
N TRP A 79 -22.60 5.56 7.43
CA TRP A 79 -22.63 4.19 7.92
C TRP A 79 -22.50 4.18 9.45
N LYS A 80 -23.58 3.81 10.13
CA LYS A 80 -23.61 3.62 11.58
C LYS A 80 -23.03 2.26 11.93
N LEU A 81 -22.12 2.26 12.90
CA LEU A 81 -21.50 1.05 13.40
C LEU A 81 -22.35 0.40 14.52
N LYS A 82 -22.18 -0.89 14.66
CA LYS A 82 -22.73 -1.69 15.75
C LYS A 82 -21.59 -2.31 16.54
N GLU A 83 -21.90 -2.71 17.77
CA GLU A 83 -20.94 -3.47 18.58
C GLU A 83 -20.47 -4.74 17.83
N GLY A 84 -19.17 -4.95 17.80
CA GLY A 84 -18.55 -6.07 17.12
C GLY A 84 -18.27 -5.86 15.62
N ASP A 85 -18.65 -4.73 15.03
CA ASP A 85 -18.31 -4.43 13.65
C ASP A 85 -16.80 -4.32 13.48
N VAL A 86 -16.29 -4.92 12.41
CA VAL A 86 -14.89 -4.87 12.00
C VAL A 86 -14.76 -3.98 10.78
N VAL A 87 -14.01 -2.88 10.93
CA VAL A 87 -13.75 -1.94 9.83
C VAL A 87 -12.29 -2.04 9.41
N VAL A 88 -12.07 -2.22 8.12
CA VAL A 88 -10.72 -2.31 7.55
C VAL A 88 -10.54 -1.21 6.50
N TRP A 89 -9.54 -0.34 6.69
CA TRP A 89 -9.06 0.58 5.68
C TRP A 89 -7.85 0.02 4.96
N HIS A 90 -7.89 0.11 3.63
CA HIS A 90 -6.81 -0.35 2.80
C HIS A 90 -6.64 0.53 1.57
N TYR A 91 -5.43 0.51 1.01
CA TYR A 91 -5.15 1.22 -0.23
C TYR A 91 -5.04 0.22 -1.38
N ILE A 92 -5.76 0.48 -2.45
CA ILE A 92 -5.79 -0.38 -3.63
C ILE A 92 -5.25 0.33 -4.87
N ASN A 93 -4.68 -0.43 -5.79
CA ASN A 93 -4.19 0.11 -7.06
C ASN A 93 -5.28 0.19 -8.14
N ASP A 94 -6.32 -0.59 -8.03
CA ASP A 94 -7.48 -0.57 -8.93
C ASP A 94 -8.76 -0.99 -8.17
N TYR A 95 -9.52 0.00 -7.74
CA TYR A 95 -10.75 -0.21 -6.97
C TYR A 95 -11.86 -0.87 -7.78
N ALA A 96 -11.85 -0.76 -9.11
CA ALA A 96 -12.85 -1.42 -9.94
C ALA A 96 -12.72 -2.95 -9.90
N HIS A 97 -11.54 -3.45 -9.59
CA HIS A 97 -11.31 -4.87 -9.42
C HIS A 97 -11.67 -5.39 -8.02
N GLU A 98 -11.64 -4.54 -7.01
CA GLU A 98 -11.97 -4.94 -5.65
C GLU A 98 -13.47 -4.87 -5.37
N ALA A 99 -14.12 -3.84 -5.88
CA ALA A 99 -15.54 -3.60 -5.71
C ALA A 99 -16.36 -4.22 -6.86
N ALA A 100 -15.97 -5.41 -7.33
CA ALA A 100 -16.68 -6.12 -8.39
C ALA A 100 -18.16 -6.40 -8.03
N ASP A 101 -18.48 -6.41 -6.74
CA ASP A 101 -19.84 -6.48 -6.21
C ASP A 101 -20.59 -5.13 -6.30
N TRP A 102 -19.90 -4.01 -6.53
CA TRP A 102 -20.52 -2.72 -6.76
C TRP A 102 -20.92 -2.48 -8.20
N PHE A 103 -20.16 -3.08 -9.11
CA PHE A 103 -20.35 -2.94 -10.53
C PHE A 103 -20.87 -4.26 -11.04
N ASP A 104 -22.18 -4.39 -11.11
CA ASP A 104 -22.86 -5.42 -11.91
C ASP A 104 -22.52 -5.19 -13.41
N ASP A 105 -21.22 -5.01 -13.69
CA ASP A 105 -20.71 -4.74 -15.02
C ASP A 105 -20.19 -6.05 -15.62
N PRO A 106 -20.89 -6.60 -16.61
CA PRO A 106 -20.50 -7.83 -17.28
C PRO A 106 -19.16 -7.73 -18.03
N ASP A 107 -18.67 -6.51 -18.28
CA ASP A 107 -17.36 -6.26 -18.90
C ASP A 107 -16.22 -6.27 -17.87
N TYR A 108 -16.54 -6.22 -16.58
CA TYR A 108 -15.60 -6.57 -15.53
C TYR A 108 -15.88 -8.02 -15.11
N PRO A 109 -15.15 -8.98 -15.66
CA PRO A 109 -15.31 -10.35 -15.21
C PRO A 109 -15.10 -10.35 -13.72
N ALA A 110 -16.11 -10.78 -13.00
CA ALA A 110 -15.97 -11.10 -11.59
C ALA A 110 -14.62 -11.77 -11.47
N LEU A 111 -13.76 -11.27 -10.61
CA LEU A 111 -12.37 -11.74 -10.47
C LEU A 111 -12.39 -13.21 -10.05
N GLY A 112 -12.87 -14.04 -10.97
CA GLY A 112 -13.01 -15.48 -10.79
C GLY A 112 -11.68 -16.20 -10.61
N ASP A 113 -10.57 -15.53 -10.86
CA ASP A 113 -9.24 -16.06 -10.57
C ASP A 113 -8.73 -15.66 -9.18
N GLY A 114 -9.46 -14.82 -8.46
CA GLY A 114 -9.13 -14.42 -7.10
C GLY A 114 -7.79 -13.69 -6.95
N THR A 115 -7.14 -13.30 -8.03
CA THR A 115 -5.76 -12.79 -7.95
C THR A 115 -5.67 -11.39 -7.35
N TYR A 116 -6.66 -10.53 -7.54
CA TYR A 116 -6.66 -9.19 -6.95
C TYR A 116 -7.35 -9.13 -5.59
N TYR A 117 -8.53 -9.70 -5.50
CA TYR A 117 -9.27 -9.80 -4.26
C TYR A 117 -8.54 -10.70 -3.25
N ASN A 118 -8.04 -11.85 -3.71
CA ASN A 118 -7.16 -12.71 -2.93
C ASN A 118 -5.78 -12.10 -2.67
N GLY A 119 -5.32 -11.17 -3.48
CA GLY A 119 -4.12 -10.39 -3.17
C GLY A 119 -4.30 -9.59 -1.89
N TRP A 120 -5.50 -9.10 -1.62
CA TRP A 120 -5.82 -8.31 -0.43
C TRP A 120 -6.26 -9.18 0.75
N LEU A 121 -7.13 -10.15 0.54
CA LEU A 121 -7.49 -11.15 1.55
C LEU A 121 -6.26 -11.99 1.94
N ARG A 122 -5.35 -12.27 1.01
CA ARG A 122 -4.07 -12.89 1.31
C ARG A 122 -3.08 -11.92 1.97
N ALA A 123 -3.23 -10.62 1.79
CA ALA A 123 -2.49 -9.65 2.61
C ALA A 123 -3.02 -9.61 4.05
N ALA A 124 -4.28 -9.97 4.29
CA ALA A 124 -4.78 -10.24 5.64
C ALA A 124 -4.28 -11.60 6.20
N ASP A 125 -3.97 -12.56 5.30
CA ASP A 125 -3.42 -13.87 5.65
C ASP A 125 -1.90 -13.88 5.79
N ILE A 126 -1.21 -12.84 5.33
CA ILE A 126 0.24 -12.65 5.49
C ILE A 126 0.51 -11.61 6.57
N SER A 127 1.57 -11.80 7.33
CA SER A 127 1.95 -10.81 8.34
C SER A 127 2.27 -9.45 7.69
N PRO A 128 2.12 -8.32 8.41
CA PRO A 128 2.53 -7.01 7.93
C PRO A 128 3.97 -7.00 7.38
N GLU A 129 4.87 -7.76 8.02
CA GLU A 129 6.26 -7.90 7.58
C GLU A 129 6.37 -8.61 6.23
N GLN A 130 5.61 -9.66 6.01
CA GLN A 130 5.56 -10.39 4.74
C GLN A 130 5.02 -9.50 3.61
N TYR A 131 3.97 -8.71 3.90
CA TYR A 131 3.44 -7.74 2.94
C TYR A 131 4.48 -6.68 2.58
N VAL A 132 5.16 -6.14 3.58
CA VAL A 132 6.27 -5.18 3.37
C VAL A 132 7.36 -5.79 2.51
N GLN A 133 7.79 -7.03 2.79
CA GLN A 133 8.82 -7.70 2.00
C GLN A 133 8.39 -7.91 0.54
N GLN A 134 7.14 -8.26 0.29
CA GLN A 134 6.60 -8.38 -1.07
C GLN A 134 6.59 -7.02 -1.80
N LEU A 135 6.17 -5.94 -1.10
CA LEU A 135 6.18 -4.59 -1.65
C LEU A 135 7.60 -4.14 -2.01
N LEU A 136 8.55 -4.32 -1.09
CA LEU A 136 9.95 -3.95 -1.29
C LEU A 136 10.60 -4.78 -2.41
N GLY A 137 10.25 -6.05 -2.53
CA GLY A 137 10.68 -6.93 -3.61
C GLY A 137 10.19 -6.49 -5.00
N LYS A 138 9.10 -5.71 -5.06
CA LYS A 138 8.67 -5.09 -6.32
C LYS A 138 9.52 -3.87 -6.70
N ILE A 139 10.08 -3.16 -5.71
CA ILE A 139 10.93 -1.99 -5.93
C ILE A 139 12.33 -2.42 -6.38
N LEU A 140 12.92 -3.40 -5.67
CA LEU A 140 14.28 -3.88 -5.93
C LEU A 140 14.25 -5.37 -6.28
N LYS A 141 14.52 -5.67 -7.55
CA LYS A 141 14.59 -7.03 -8.07
C LYS A 141 16.04 -7.39 -8.43
N VAL A 142 16.59 -8.34 -7.73
CA VAL A 142 17.99 -8.78 -7.91
C VAL A 142 18.06 -10.05 -8.75
N GLY A 143 19.04 -10.15 -9.63
CA GLY A 143 19.35 -11.35 -10.40
C GLY A 143 19.85 -12.51 -9.53
N LYS A 144 20.03 -13.72 -10.14
CA LYS A 144 20.32 -14.94 -9.40
C LYS A 144 21.74 -15.00 -8.83
N ASN A 145 22.72 -14.30 -9.42
CA ASN A 145 24.15 -14.48 -9.13
C ASN A 145 24.76 -13.17 -8.61
N GLY A 146 24.15 -12.65 -7.56
CA GLY A 146 24.62 -11.44 -6.90
C GLY A 146 23.67 -10.95 -5.83
N SER A 147 24.04 -9.89 -5.17
CA SER A 147 23.27 -9.22 -4.13
C SER A 147 23.30 -7.71 -4.30
N VAL A 148 22.41 -7.03 -3.59
CA VAL A 148 22.35 -5.57 -3.56
C VAL A 148 22.30 -5.12 -2.10
N GLU A 149 23.06 -4.09 -1.78
CA GLU A 149 23.05 -3.44 -0.46
C GLU A 149 22.74 -1.93 -0.61
N PRO A 150 22.03 -1.34 0.38
CA PRO A 150 21.44 -1.99 1.55
C PRO A 150 20.25 -2.88 1.18
N LYS A 151 19.91 -3.85 2.04
CA LYS A 151 18.60 -4.50 1.95
C LYS A 151 17.53 -3.44 2.13
N LEU A 152 16.59 -3.38 1.20
CA LEU A 152 15.55 -2.36 1.20
C LEU A 152 14.61 -2.56 2.41
N THR A 153 14.27 -1.45 3.06
CA THR A 153 13.30 -1.38 4.15
C THR A 153 12.38 -0.19 3.92
N LEU A 154 11.25 -0.13 4.61
CA LEU A 154 10.31 1.00 4.50
C LEU A 154 10.95 2.34 4.88
N SER A 155 11.94 2.34 5.78
CA SER A 155 12.65 3.57 6.17
C SER A 155 13.44 4.23 5.04
N HIS A 156 13.68 3.52 3.95
CA HIS A 156 14.33 4.06 2.75
C HIS A 156 13.36 4.83 1.83
N ILE A 157 12.05 4.61 1.98
CA ILE A 157 11.04 5.29 1.15
C ILE A 157 11.06 6.81 1.44
N GLY A 158 11.02 7.60 0.40
CA GLY A 158 11.12 9.07 0.46
C GLY A 158 12.55 9.62 0.58
N ARG A 159 13.54 8.76 0.81
CA ARG A 159 14.95 9.16 0.99
C ARG A 159 15.79 8.88 -0.25
N SER A 160 16.97 9.51 -0.30
CA SER A 160 18.02 9.11 -1.25
C SER A 160 18.69 7.84 -0.72
N VAL A 161 18.80 6.84 -1.57
CA VAL A 161 19.39 5.53 -1.22
C VAL A 161 20.45 5.20 -2.26
N THR A 162 21.66 4.92 -1.81
CA THR A 162 22.71 4.41 -2.67
C THR A 162 22.74 2.91 -2.61
N PHE A 163 22.44 2.27 -3.74
CA PHE A 163 22.52 0.83 -3.91
C PHE A 163 23.90 0.45 -4.43
N THR A 164 24.49 -0.57 -3.82
CA THR A 164 25.75 -1.18 -4.29
C THR A 164 25.44 -2.58 -4.79
N PHE A 165 25.82 -2.87 -6.02
CA PHE A 165 25.57 -4.14 -6.69
C PHE A 165 26.80 -5.04 -6.51
N LYS A 166 26.60 -6.22 -5.92
CA LYS A 166 27.65 -7.17 -5.59
C LYS A 166 27.44 -8.47 -6.35
N PRO A 167 28.08 -8.65 -7.53
CA PRO A 167 28.04 -9.93 -8.23
C PRO A 167 28.80 -11.00 -7.47
N ASP A 168 28.33 -12.23 -7.58
CA ASP A 168 29.03 -13.40 -7.04
C ASP A 168 30.35 -13.65 -7.77
N LYS A 169 31.24 -14.43 -7.14
CA LYS A 169 32.54 -14.76 -7.74
C LYS A 169 32.38 -15.39 -9.12
N GLY A 170 33.02 -14.79 -10.12
CA GLY A 170 32.95 -15.22 -11.52
C GLY A 170 31.82 -14.62 -12.33
N TYR A 171 31.02 -13.76 -11.72
CA TYR A 171 29.95 -13.01 -12.39
C TYR A 171 30.27 -11.51 -12.44
N HIS A 172 29.53 -10.79 -13.25
CA HIS A 172 29.61 -9.33 -13.34
C HIS A 172 28.21 -8.77 -13.54
N VAL A 173 28.04 -7.51 -13.19
CA VAL A 173 26.79 -6.77 -13.48
C VAL A 173 26.66 -6.63 -14.99
N LYS A 174 25.61 -7.18 -15.57
CA LYS A 174 25.33 -7.07 -17.00
C LYS A 174 24.66 -5.75 -17.34
N ASP A 175 23.66 -5.40 -16.57
CA ASP A 175 22.85 -4.20 -16.75
C ASP A 175 22.09 -3.89 -15.47
N VAL A 176 21.89 -2.61 -15.21
CA VAL A 176 20.99 -2.12 -14.16
C VAL A 176 19.91 -1.29 -14.84
N LYS A 177 18.66 -1.54 -14.50
CA LYS A 177 17.52 -0.75 -15.00
C LYS A 177 16.89 0.02 -13.86
N VAL A 178 16.67 1.29 -14.09
CA VAL A 178 15.99 2.18 -13.14
C VAL A 178 14.73 2.71 -13.82
N ASP A 179 13.57 2.41 -13.23
CA ASP A 179 12.25 2.75 -13.77
C ASP A 179 12.09 2.36 -15.25
N GLY A 180 12.58 1.15 -15.57
CA GLY A 180 12.53 0.54 -16.88
C GLY A 180 13.61 1.01 -17.87
N LYS A 181 14.43 2.01 -17.52
CA LYS A 181 15.52 2.49 -18.37
C LYS A 181 16.85 1.87 -17.94
N SER A 182 17.60 1.32 -18.90
CA SER A 182 18.96 0.85 -18.66
C SER A 182 19.88 2.01 -18.31
N ILE A 183 20.73 1.82 -17.29
CA ILE A 183 21.83 2.70 -16.93
C ILE A 183 23.19 2.01 -17.11
N GLY A 184 23.18 0.80 -17.70
CA GLY A 184 24.38 0.01 -18.01
C GLY A 184 24.89 -0.80 -16.81
N ALA A 185 26.09 -1.35 -16.98
CA ALA A 185 26.80 -2.13 -15.96
C ALA A 185 27.49 -1.17 -15.00
N VAL A 186 26.86 -0.91 -13.87
CA VAL A 186 27.39 -0.01 -12.82
C VAL A 186 27.53 -0.74 -11.50
N ASP A 187 28.50 -0.37 -10.68
CA ASP A 187 28.74 -0.99 -9.36
C ASP A 187 27.84 -0.38 -8.28
N SER A 188 27.34 0.81 -8.51
CA SER A 188 26.41 1.48 -7.60
C SER A 188 25.52 2.48 -8.31
N TYR A 189 24.39 2.81 -7.67
CA TYR A 189 23.46 3.83 -8.13
C TYR A 189 22.76 4.51 -6.95
N THR A 190 22.69 5.84 -6.97
CA THR A 190 21.93 6.59 -5.97
C THR A 190 20.56 6.99 -6.50
N TYR A 191 19.53 6.38 -5.96
CA TYR A 191 18.15 6.75 -6.25
C TYR A 191 17.75 7.91 -5.33
N LYS A 192 17.38 9.06 -5.89
CA LYS A 192 16.94 10.24 -5.12
C LYS A 192 15.43 10.19 -4.90
N GLY A 193 15.04 10.20 -3.62
CA GLY A 193 13.63 10.20 -3.24
C GLY A 193 12.92 8.89 -3.66
N LEU A 194 13.44 7.74 -3.19
CA LEU A 194 12.91 6.41 -3.51
C LEU A 194 11.41 6.33 -3.20
N LYS A 195 10.62 5.86 -4.15
CA LYS A 195 9.17 5.76 -4.04
C LYS A 195 8.71 4.29 -4.07
N ILE A 196 7.54 4.01 -3.56
CA ILE A 196 6.98 2.64 -3.57
C ILE A 196 6.73 2.08 -4.98
N TYR A 197 6.62 2.95 -5.97
CA TYR A 197 6.50 2.57 -7.39
C TYR A 197 7.82 2.64 -8.18
N SER A 198 8.93 3.01 -7.54
CA SER A 198 10.28 2.92 -8.14
C SER A 198 10.60 1.46 -8.50
N ARG A 199 11.37 1.28 -9.54
CA ARG A 199 11.78 -0.06 -10.01
C ARG A 199 13.27 -0.06 -10.30
N ILE A 200 13.99 -0.96 -9.63
CA ILE A 200 15.42 -1.21 -9.85
C ILE A 200 15.56 -2.71 -10.12
N THR A 201 16.17 -3.04 -11.23
CA THR A 201 16.34 -4.44 -11.67
C THR A 201 17.74 -4.67 -12.16
#